data_453d88f704254e3a10f9dafa6dc30cf4
#
_entry.id   453d88f704254e3a10f9dafa6dc30cf4
#
_cell.length_a   1.000
_cell.length_b   1.000
_cell.length_c   1.000
_cell.angle_alpha   90.00
_cell.angle_beta   90.00
_cell.angle_gamma   90.00
#
_symmetry.space_group_name_H-M   'P 1'
#
loop_
_entity.id
_entity.type
_entity.pdbx_description
1 polymer ?
#
loop_
_entity_poly.entity_id
_entity_poly.type
_entity_poly.pdbx_seq_one_letter_code
_entity_poly.pdbx_strand_id
1 'polypeptide(L)'
;MQVSVGIGITNDCDLDCAHCYRPQGRIYQLSLEEIKGICERLEVTSFNMGTGESWLHPQFPEIVEYLAERGIKASMASNGHSLNEMPTALLRRFHDVEVSVDFDTAQGQDAFRGAGNWASVMQAIDHCHAHGIEVTILATLMNTNYDQMDGLVEVARVAGANLRVNVYQPVGQNDYMLSYKQFWEGYRRLLSAGRLLSSSEPIVNAMLGLDTLVGSPCGRHSIRFTPRRYLTPCVYWPHPDLTLDALEEMTAEEILDSEQFRRARHVPDACQDCPHVASCGGGCASRRGLLGDVNQPDIYCPLVRGETVELDFTLAPEKDLPRGSNVCTTIILP
;
A
#
# COMPACT_ATOMS: atom_id res chain seq x y z
N MET A 1 -17.16 -12.70 -9.37
CA MET A 1 -15.69 -12.51 -9.52
C MET A 1 -15.08 -12.20 -8.16
N GLN A 2 -14.01 -12.91 -7.82
CA GLN A 2 -13.29 -12.67 -6.57
C GLN A 2 -12.53 -11.35 -6.58
N VAL A 3 -12.62 -10.59 -5.49
CA VAL A 3 -11.95 -9.30 -5.34
C VAL A 3 -11.18 -9.21 -4.03
N SER A 4 -10.07 -8.51 -4.06
CA SER A 4 -9.37 -8.04 -2.86
C SER A 4 -9.88 -6.66 -2.48
N VAL A 5 -10.21 -6.47 -1.23
CA VAL A 5 -10.70 -5.19 -0.70
C VAL A 5 -9.60 -4.51 0.09
N GLY A 6 -9.23 -3.30 -0.37
CA GLY A 6 -8.48 -2.37 0.46
C GLY A 6 -9.46 -1.39 1.11
N ILE A 7 -9.30 -1.08 2.38
CA ILE A 7 -10.28 -0.28 3.07
C ILE A 7 -9.68 0.66 4.12
N GLY A 8 -10.18 1.88 4.16
CA GLY A 8 -10.09 2.75 5.32
C GLY A 8 -11.40 2.67 6.10
N ILE A 9 -11.42 1.93 7.18
CA ILE A 9 -12.63 1.87 8.02
C ILE A 9 -12.82 3.15 8.82
N THR A 10 -11.71 3.86 9.09
CA THR A 10 -11.67 5.19 9.72
C THR A 10 -10.50 6.01 9.18
N ASN A 11 -10.57 7.35 9.28
CA ASN A 11 -9.40 8.23 9.15
C ASN A 11 -8.92 8.78 10.50
N ASP A 12 -9.48 8.30 11.60
CA ASP A 12 -8.98 8.64 12.93
C ASP A 12 -7.58 8.06 13.15
N CYS A 13 -6.71 8.78 13.84
CA CYS A 13 -5.34 8.36 14.13
C CYS A 13 -4.79 9.19 15.27
N ASP A 14 -4.06 8.56 16.15
CA ASP A 14 -3.36 9.17 17.29
C ASP A 14 -2.02 9.84 16.91
N LEU A 15 -1.59 9.71 15.63
CA LEU A 15 -0.43 10.39 15.06
C LEU A 15 -0.84 11.39 13.97
N ASP A 16 0.03 12.38 13.73
CA ASP A 16 -0.12 13.37 12.67
C ASP A 16 1.15 13.45 11.80
N CYS A 17 1.48 12.32 11.17
CA CYS A 17 2.69 12.19 10.34
C CYS A 17 2.63 13.13 9.14
N ALA A 18 3.72 13.88 8.90
CA ALA A 18 3.78 14.95 7.91
C ALA A 18 3.51 14.51 6.46
N HIS A 19 3.83 13.25 6.09
CA HIS A 19 3.59 12.68 4.75
C HIS A 19 2.22 12.04 4.57
N CYS A 20 1.37 12.04 5.62
CA CYS A 20 0.16 11.25 5.64
C CYS A 20 -0.89 11.74 4.63
N TYR A 21 -1.39 10.82 3.80
CA TYR A 21 -2.42 11.10 2.79
C TYR A 21 -3.85 11.12 3.36
N ARG A 22 -4.04 10.71 4.62
CA ARG A 22 -5.38 10.66 5.22
C ARG A 22 -6.03 12.04 5.26
N PRO A 23 -7.36 12.13 5.08
CA PRO A 23 -8.06 13.39 5.29
C PRO A 23 -7.89 13.89 6.71
N GLN A 24 -7.48 15.14 6.86
CA GLN A 24 -7.35 15.82 8.15
C GLN A 24 -8.68 16.44 8.60
N GLY A 25 -8.80 16.75 9.88
CA GLY A 25 -9.94 17.45 10.48
C GLY A 25 -11.09 16.50 10.84
N ARG A 26 -12.16 16.46 10.02
CA ARG A 26 -13.34 15.65 10.33
C ARG A 26 -13.04 14.15 10.27
N ILE A 27 -13.45 13.42 11.32
CA ILE A 27 -13.40 11.95 11.36
C ILE A 27 -14.57 11.40 10.51
N TYR A 28 -14.23 10.45 9.64
CA TYR A 28 -15.14 9.65 8.83
C TYR A 28 -14.92 8.18 9.17
N GLN A 29 -15.99 7.42 9.22
CA GLN A 29 -15.96 6.00 9.58
C GLN A 29 -16.99 5.24 8.74
N LEU A 30 -16.68 3.99 8.41
CA LEU A 30 -17.63 3.04 7.84
C LEU A 30 -18.22 2.19 8.97
N SER A 31 -19.52 2.09 9.07
CA SER A 31 -20.17 1.25 10.08
C SER A 31 -19.96 -0.23 9.78
N LEU A 32 -20.13 -1.08 10.81
CA LEU A 32 -20.11 -2.53 10.63
C LEU A 32 -21.13 -3.01 9.59
N GLU A 33 -22.31 -2.38 9.54
CA GLU A 33 -23.36 -2.75 8.56
C GLU A 33 -22.93 -2.40 7.12
N GLU A 34 -22.24 -1.29 6.90
CA GLU A 34 -21.67 -0.96 5.57
C GLU A 34 -20.59 -1.96 5.18
N ILE A 35 -19.73 -2.40 6.13
CA ILE A 35 -18.70 -3.41 5.89
C ILE A 35 -19.33 -4.77 5.57
N LYS A 36 -20.39 -5.15 6.27
CA LYS A 36 -21.18 -6.37 5.95
C LYS A 36 -21.76 -6.29 4.54
N GLY A 37 -22.36 -5.14 4.19
CA GLY A 37 -22.88 -4.88 2.85
C GLY A 37 -21.83 -5.04 1.75
N ILE A 38 -20.60 -4.54 1.97
CA ILE A 38 -19.47 -4.75 1.05
C ILE A 38 -19.18 -6.25 0.87
N CYS A 39 -19.07 -7.02 1.98
CA CYS A 39 -18.74 -8.44 1.94
C CYS A 39 -19.89 -9.33 1.41
N GLU A 40 -21.13 -8.86 1.47
CA GLU A 40 -22.30 -9.56 0.93
C GLU A 40 -22.50 -9.37 -0.57
N ARG A 41 -22.13 -8.16 -1.07
CA ARG A 41 -22.26 -7.79 -2.48
C ARG A 41 -21.05 -8.20 -3.32
N LEU A 42 -19.88 -8.34 -2.69
CA LEU A 42 -18.64 -8.71 -3.34
C LEU A 42 -18.13 -10.06 -2.80
N GLU A 43 -17.59 -10.89 -3.70
CA GLU A 43 -16.87 -12.11 -3.32
C GLU A 43 -15.47 -11.75 -2.81
N VAL A 44 -15.39 -11.31 -1.54
CA VAL A 44 -14.16 -10.78 -0.94
C VAL A 44 -13.25 -11.92 -0.53
N THR A 45 -12.00 -11.92 -1.03
CA THR A 45 -10.97 -12.91 -0.66
C THR A 45 -9.99 -12.41 0.38
N SER A 46 -9.71 -11.10 0.39
CA SER A 46 -8.86 -10.46 1.39
C SER A 46 -9.35 -9.06 1.70
N PHE A 47 -9.09 -8.64 2.94
CA PHE A 47 -9.54 -7.37 3.49
C PHE A 47 -8.35 -6.66 4.13
N ASN A 48 -7.83 -5.63 3.46
CA ASN A 48 -6.62 -4.94 3.88
C ASN A 48 -6.96 -3.57 4.46
N MET A 49 -6.84 -3.42 5.78
CA MET A 49 -7.17 -2.20 6.50
C MET A 49 -5.99 -1.24 6.53
N GLY A 50 -6.24 -0.03 6.12
CA GLY A 50 -5.27 1.08 6.15
C GLY A 50 -6.01 2.41 5.96
N THR A 51 -5.40 3.53 6.21
CA THR A 51 -5.94 4.86 6.42
C THR A 51 -6.34 5.08 7.87
N GLY A 52 -5.70 6.04 8.54
CA GLY A 52 -5.84 6.23 9.98
C GLY A 52 -5.25 5.05 10.77
N GLU A 53 -5.62 4.95 12.02
CA GLU A 53 -5.32 3.80 12.87
C GLU A 53 -6.60 3.01 13.10
N SER A 54 -6.71 1.84 12.46
CA SER A 54 -7.96 1.06 12.40
C SER A 54 -8.50 0.68 13.78
N TRP A 55 -7.63 0.44 14.77
CA TRP A 55 -8.00 0.13 16.14
C TRP A 55 -8.86 1.21 16.81
N LEU A 56 -8.73 2.47 16.40
CA LEU A 56 -9.52 3.59 16.94
C LEU A 56 -10.97 3.59 16.45
N HIS A 57 -11.33 2.68 15.52
CA HIS A 57 -12.71 2.54 15.11
C HIS A 57 -13.56 1.92 16.23
N PRO A 58 -14.69 2.52 16.66
CA PRO A 58 -15.46 2.05 17.82
C PRO A 58 -16.02 0.62 17.68
N GLN A 59 -16.20 0.12 16.46
CA GLN A 59 -16.67 -1.23 16.17
C GLN A 59 -15.55 -2.14 15.62
N PHE A 60 -14.28 -1.82 15.87
CA PHE A 60 -13.15 -2.57 15.32
C PHE A 60 -13.16 -4.05 15.71
N PRO A 61 -13.38 -4.42 16.99
CA PRO A 61 -13.43 -5.83 17.38
C PRO A 61 -14.52 -6.61 16.64
N GLU A 62 -15.71 -6.03 16.51
CA GLU A 62 -16.84 -6.66 15.83
C GLU A 62 -16.58 -6.83 14.33
N ILE A 63 -15.90 -5.85 13.70
CA ILE A 63 -15.50 -5.94 12.29
C ILE A 63 -14.52 -7.09 12.09
N VAL A 64 -13.49 -7.19 12.94
CA VAL A 64 -12.46 -8.23 12.83
C VAL A 64 -13.07 -9.63 13.06
N GLU A 65 -13.92 -9.79 14.07
CA GLU A 65 -14.61 -11.06 14.31
C GLU A 65 -15.52 -11.44 13.13
N TYR A 66 -16.28 -10.51 12.58
CA TYR A 66 -17.12 -10.75 11.41
C TYR A 66 -16.32 -11.27 10.20
N LEU A 67 -15.15 -10.64 9.91
CA LEU A 67 -14.28 -11.07 8.82
C LEU A 67 -13.73 -12.48 9.06
N ALA A 68 -13.32 -12.77 10.31
CA ALA A 68 -12.82 -14.08 10.70
C ALA A 68 -13.87 -15.18 10.58
N GLU A 69 -15.11 -14.93 11.02
CA GLU A 69 -16.25 -15.86 10.90
C GLU A 69 -16.58 -16.20 9.43
N ARG A 70 -16.33 -15.25 8.52
CA ARG A 70 -16.50 -15.46 7.07
C ARG A 70 -15.29 -16.08 6.37
N GLY A 71 -14.21 -16.34 7.09
CA GLY A 71 -12.97 -16.87 6.53
C GLY A 71 -12.23 -15.91 5.60
N ILE A 72 -12.49 -14.60 5.73
CA ILE A 72 -11.83 -13.57 4.94
C ILE A 72 -10.46 -13.26 5.55
N LYS A 73 -9.38 -13.39 4.76
CA LYS A 73 -8.02 -13.03 5.20
C LYS A 73 -7.94 -11.52 5.46
N ALA A 74 -7.77 -11.13 6.72
CA ALA A 74 -7.61 -9.73 7.11
C ALA A 74 -6.14 -9.40 7.37
N SER A 75 -5.70 -8.23 6.91
CA SER A 75 -4.44 -7.60 7.31
C SER A 75 -4.69 -6.14 7.71
N MET A 76 -3.82 -5.56 8.52
CA MET A 76 -3.90 -4.15 8.86
C MET A 76 -2.54 -3.49 8.91
N ALA A 77 -2.49 -2.21 8.48
CA ALA A 77 -1.37 -1.33 8.71
C ALA A 77 -1.60 -0.50 9.98
N SER A 78 -0.58 -0.46 10.85
CA SER A 78 -0.60 0.24 12.13
C SER A 78 0.64 1.12 12.32
N ASN A 79 0.51 2.14 13.13
CA ASN A 79 1.63 2.94 13.61
C ASN A 79 2.40 2.30 14.79
N GLY A 80 1.98 1.12 15.23
CA GLY A 80 2.57 0.34 16.31
C GLY A 80 1.93 0.54 17.69
N HIS A 81 1.33 1.70 17.98
CA HIS A 81 0.77 1.97 19.31
C HIS A 81 -0.37 1.00 19.66
N SER A 82 -1.34 0.87 18.77
CA SER A 82 -2.51 0.03 18.99
C SER A 82 -2.20 -1.46 19.10
N LEU A 83 -1.18 -1.96 18.43
CA LEU A 83 -0.80 -3.38 18.51
C LEU A 83 -0.32 -3.77 19.90
N ASN A 84 0.28 -2.83 20.63
CA ASN A 84 0.71 -3.06 22.02
C ASN A 84 -0.47 -3.17 23.01
N GLU A 85 -1.60 -2.59 22.66
CA GLU A 85 -2.81 -2.55 23.51
C GLU A 85 -3.85 -3.60 23.08
N MET A 86 -3.74 -4.14 21.86
CA MET A 86 -4.72 -5.03 21.29
C MET A 86 -4.75 -6.38 22.02
N PRO A 87 -5.95 -6.88 22.44
CA PRO A 87 -6.07 -8.22 23.00
C PRO A 87 -5.53 -9.29 22.05
N THR A 88 -4.70 -10.20 22.58
CA THR A 88 -4.08 -11.27 21.80
C THR A 88 -5.10 -12.11 21.01
N ALA A 89 -6.28 -12.35 21.56
CA ALA A 89 -7.33 -13.10 20.87
C ALA A 89 -7.77 -12.41 19.58
N LEU A 90 -7.83 -11.09 19.58
CA LEU A 90 -8.18 -10.29 18.40
C LEU A 90 -7.00 -10.20 17.42
N LEU A 91 -5.79 -9.99 17.93
CA LEU A 91 -4.58 -9.94 17.14
C LEU A 91 -4.38 -11.22 16.29
N ARG A 92 -4.69 -12.37 16.86
CA ARG A 92 -4.62 -13.68 16.17
C ARG A 92 -5.66 -13.90 15.07
N ARG A 93 -6.59 -12.97 14.87
CA ARG A 93 -7.54 -13.00 13.73
C ARG A 93 -6.91 -12.49 12.44
N PHE A 94 -5.80 -11.77 12.54
CA PHE A 94 -5.11 -11.26 11.34
C PHE A 94 -4.23 -12.33 10.72
N HIS A 95 -4.21 -12.32 9.38
CA HIS A 95 -3.28 -13.13 8.59
C HIS A 95 -1.85 -12.61 8.76
N ASP A 96 -1.68 -11.28 8.72
CA ASP A 96 -0.45 -10.55 8.97
C ASP A 96 -0.76 -9.13 9.44
N VAL A 97 0.23 -8.46 10.05
CA VAL A 97 0.15 -7.05 10.39
C VAL A 97 1.32 -6.29 9.78
N GLU A 98 1.05 -5.07 9.36
CA GLU A 98 2.04 -4.16 8.82
C GLU A 98 2.31 -3.05 9.84
N VAL A 99 3.57 -2.81 10.19
CA VAL A 99 3.97 -1.73 11.09
C VAL A 99 4.77 -0.68 10.36
N SER A 100 4.43 0.57 10.58
CA SER A 100 5.00 1.68 9.82
C SER A 100 6.37 2.10 10.34
N VAL A 101 7.44 1.89 9.53
CA VAL A 101 8.80 2.38 9.79
C VAL A 101 9.35 3.01 8.51
N ASP A 102 9.63 4.31 8.52
CA ASP A 102 10.14 5.02 7.34
C ASP A 102 11.64 5.33 7.42
N PHE A 103 12.26 5.23 8.58
CA PHE A 103 13.67 5.54 8.80
C PHE A 103 14.39 4.38 9.49
N ASP A 104 15.67 4.22 9.18
CA ASP A 104 16.51 3.14 9.70
C ASP A 104 17.07 3.40 11.10
N THR A 105 16.76 4.55 11.69
CA THR A 105 17.19 4.95 13.04
C THR A 105 16.04 5.45 13.90
N ALA A 106 16.14 5.23 15.22
CA ALA A 106 15.19 5.75 16.19
C ALA A 106 15.05 7.28 16.09
N GLN A 107 16.17 7.99 15.93
CA GLN A 107 16.16 9.45 15.81
C GLN A 107 15.37 9.92 14.58
N GLY A 108 15.59 9.30 13.42
CA GLY A 108 14.89 9.65 12.19
C GLY A 108 13.40 9.33 12.27
N GLN A 109 13.06 8.13 12.76
CA GLN A 109 11.68 7.68 12.92
C GLN A 109 10.90 8.57 13.88
N ASP A 110 11.46 8.84 15.07
CA ASP A 110 10.82 9.66 16.11
C ASP A 110 10.66 11.12 15.68
N ALA A 111 11.65 11.68 14.98
CA ALA A 111 11.56 13.03 14.43
C ALA A 111 10.44 13.17 13.37
N PHE A 112 10.15 12.11 12.64
CA PHE A 112 9.18 12.11 11.53
C PHE A 112 7.77 11.71 11.96
N ARG A 113 7.63 10.69 12.81
CA ARG A 113 6.32 10.15 13.22
C ARG A 113 5.88 10.56 14.62
N GLY A 114 6.81 11.03 15.45
CA GLY A 114 6.54 11.44 16.84
C GLY A 114 7.48 10.74 17.83
N ALA A 115 7.81 11.44 18.90
CA ALA A 115 8.74 10.95 19.92
C ALA A 115 8.28 9.60 20.51
N GLY A 116 9.20 8.64 20.59
CA GLY A 116 8.95 7.30 21.13
C GLY A 116 8.29 6.32 20.14
N ASN A 117 7.98 6.74 18.91
CA ASN A 117 7.35 5.85 17.93
C ASN A 117 8.24 4.65 17.60
N TRP A 118 9.56 4.83 17.46
CA TRP A 118 10.50 3.73 17.24
C TRP A 118 10.37 2.64 18.30
N ALA A 119 10.44 3.03 19.57
CA ALA A 119 10.34 2.06 20.67
C ALA A 119 8.99 1.34 20.68
N SER A 120 7.90 2.08 20.42
CA SER A 120 6.54 1.51 20.33
C SER A 120 6.41 0.50 19.19
N VAL A 121 6.97 0.79 18.00
CA VAL A 121 6.95 -0.12 16.85
C VAL A 121 7.76 -1.37 17.13
N MET A 122 8.98 -1.26 17.68
CA MET A 122 9.81 -2.44 17.99
C MET A 122 9.13 -3.32 19.03
N GLN A 123 8.51 -2.73 20.07
CA GLN A 123 7.71 -3.48 21.05
C GLN A 123 6.51 -4.18 20.38
N ALA A 124 5.82 -3.53 19.45
CA ALA A 124 4.71 -4.13 18.72
C ALA A 124 5.14 -5.34 17.87
N ILE A 125 6.30 -5.26 17.23
CA ILE A 125 6.88 -6.38 16.47
C ILE A 125 7.16 -7.56 17.41
N ASP A 126 7.83 -7.32 18.53
CA ASP A 126 8.13 -8.34 19.54
C ASP A 126 6.84 -8.96 20.10
N HIS A 127 5.83 -8.13 20.37
CA HIS A 127 4.52 -8.59 20.84
C HIS A 127 3.83 -9.51 19.81
N CYS A 128 3.82 -9.13 18.54
CA CYS A 128 3.27 -9.95 17.47
C CYS A 128 4.00 -11.29 17.35
N HIS A 129 5.33 -11.29 17.34
CA HIS A 129 6.15 -12.51 17.25
C HIS A 129 5.95 -13.45 18.42
N ALA A 130 5.84 -12.92 19.65
CA ALA A 130 5.54 -13.71 20.84
C ALA A 130 4.20 -14.48 20.73
N HIS A 131 3.30 -14.05 19.83
CA HIS A 131 2.00 -14.65 19.58
C HIS A 131 1.89 -15.37 18.23
N GLY A 132 3.00 -15.51 17.50
CA GLY A 132 3.06 -16.21 16.21
C GLY A 132 2.40 -15.47 15.06
N ILE A 133 2.33 -14.13 15.14
CA ILE A 133 1.76 -13.27 14.09
C ILE A 133 2.87 -12.84 13.14
N GLU A 134 2.65 -12.99 11.84
CA GLU A 134 3.55 -12.51 10.79
C GLU A 134 3.56 -10.97 10.77
N VAL A 135 4.76 -10.40 10.70
CA VAL A 135 4.94 -8.95 10.68
C VAL A 135 5.67 -8.50 9.42
N THR A 136 5.15 -7.45 8.83
CA THR A 136 5.80 -6.73 7.72
C THR A 136 6.04 -5.27 8.13
N ILE A 137 7.27 -4.80 8.02
CA ILE A 137 7.57 -3.37 8.11
C ILE A 137 7.07 -2.70 6.83
N LEU A 138 6.28 -1.65 6.98
CA LEU A 138 5.75 -0.84 5.89
C LEU A 138 6.48 0.51 5.87
N ALA A 139 7.25 0.75 4.82
CA ALA A 139 7.98 2.00 4.59
C ALA A 139 7.43 2.77 3.39
N THR A 140 7.47 4.09 3.47
CA THR A 140 7.24 4.97 2.32
C THR A 140 8.57 5.50 1.82
N LEU A 141 8.92 5.20 0.57
CA LEU A 141 10.12 5.74 -0.09
C LEU A 141 9.88 7.20 -0.45
N MET A 142 10.69 8.10 0.11
CA MET A 142 10.60 9.55 0.02
C MET A 142 11.95 10.19 -0.30
N ASN A 143 11.96 11.47 -0.68
CA ASN A 143 13.20 12.24 -0.89
C ASN A 143 14.03 12.43 0.39
N THR A 144 13.47 12.15 1.56
CA THR A 144 14.12 12.30 2.87
C THR A 144 14.71 10.99 3.41
N ASN A 145 14.45 9.85 2.76
CA ASN A 145 14.92 8.53 3.22
C ASN A 145 15.37 7.58 2.10
N TYR A 146 15.42 8.03 0.85
CA TYR A 146 15.79 7.18 -0.31
C TYR A 146 17.19 6.56 -0.15
N ASP A 147 18.08 7.21 0.57
CA ASP A 147 19.44 6.79 0.84
C ASP A 147 19.58 5.87 2.07
N GLN A 148 18.47 5.52 2.72
CA GLN A 148 18.38 4.64 3.89
C GLN A 148 17.66 3.32 3.60
N MET A 149 17.37 2.98 2.35
CA MET A 149 16.60 1.79 2.00
C MET A 149 17.32 0.48 2.35
N ASP A 150 18.64 0.44 2.23
CA ASP A 150 19.49 -0.67 2.69
C ASP A 150 19.47 -0.80 4.23
N GLY A 151 19.51 0.32 4.95
CA GLY A 151 19.35 0.36 6.41
C GLY A 151 17.99 -0.16 6.86
N LEU A 152 16.90 0.16 6.15
CA LEU A 152 15.57 -0.39 6.45
C LEU A 152 15.48 -1.89 6.21
N VAL A 153 16.19 -2.44 5.22
CA VAL A 153 16.31 -3.90 5.05
C VAL A 153 17.01 -4.53 6.26
N GLU A 154 18.05 -3.87 6.79
CA GLU A 154 18.74 -4.33 8.00
C GLU A 154 17.83 -4.28 9.23
N VAL A 155 17.07 -3.19 9.41
CA VAL A 155 16.07 -3.07 10.48
C VAL A 155 15.07 -4.23 10.40
N ALA A 156 14.53 -4.53 9.22
CA ALA A 156 13.59 -5.62 9.02
C ALA A 156 14.23 -6.98 9.34
N ARG A 157 15.50 -7.19 8.95
CA ARG A 157 16.25 -8.43 9.24
C ARG A 157 16.46 -8.63 10.75
N VAL A 158 16.90 -7.60 11.46
CA VAL A 158 17.10 -7.63 12.91
C VAL A 158 15.79 -7.85 13.64
N ALA A 159 14.71 -7.20 13.19
CA ALA A 159 13.39 -7.36 13.74
C ALA A 159 12.71 -8.69 13.37
N GLY A 160 13.28 -9.51 12.48
CA GLY A 160 12.65 -10.75 12.00
C GLY A 160 11.38 -10.53 11.16
N ALA A 161 11.24 -9.37 10.56
CA ALA A 161 10.07 -8.95 9.79
C ALA A 161 10.37 -8.92 8.29
N ASN A 162 9.33 -8.95 7.44
CA ASN A 162 9.47 -8.62 6.03
C ASN A 162 9.52 -7.09 5.85
N LEU A 163 9.92 -6.62 4.67
CA LEU A 163 9.89 -5.21 4.33
C LEU A 163 9.01 -4.98 3.10
N ARG A 164 8.03 -4.09 3.23
CA ARG A 164 7.20 -3.59 2.14
C ARG A 164 7.49 -2.10 1.94
N VAL A 165 7.80 -1.72 0.71
CA VAL A 165 8.11 -0.33 0.35
C VAL A 165 7.08 0.18 -0.64
N ASN A 166 6.40 1.26 -0.28
CA ASN A 166 5.52 2.02 -1.17
C ASN A 166 6.23 3.31 -1.59
N VAL A 167 6.00 3.76 -2.82
CA VAL A 167 6.53 5.05 -3.28
C VAL A 167 5.59 6.16 -2.83
N TYR A 168 6.14 7.24 -2.27
CA TYR A 168 5.37 8.42 -1.89
C TYR A 168 4.54 8.96 -3.06
N GLN A 169 3.30 9.31 -2.76
CA GLN A 169 2.38 9.91 -3.72
C GLN A 169 1.98 11.32 -3.23
N PRO A 170 1.98 12.32 -4.11
CA PRO A 170 1.79 13.72 -3.74
C PRO A 170 0.32 14.08 -3.49
N VAL A 171 -0.32 13.40 -2.53
CA VAL A 171 -1.71 13.66 -2.14
C VAL A 171 -1.74 14.90 -1.25
N GLY A 172 -2.12 16.04 -1.83
CA GLY A 172 -2.26 17.31 -1.11
C GLY A 172 -0.97 18.10 -0.91
N GLN A 173 0.20 17.52 -1.08
CA GLN A 173 1.51 18.19 -0.96
C GLN A 173 2.59 17.46 -1.76
N ASN A 174 3.68 18.16 -2.09
CA ASN A 174 4.78 17.63 -2.91
C ASN A 174 6.13 17.52 -2.15
N ASP A 175 6.16 17.88 -0.88
CA ASP A 175 7.40 18.07 -0.11
C ASP A 175 8.27 16.82 0.00
N TYR A 176 7.64 15.64 -0.08
CA TYR A 176 8.33 14.34 0.03
C TYR A 176 8.52 13.63 -1.31
N MET A 177 8.22 14.31 -2.43
CA MET A 177 8.42 13.72 -3.76
C MET A 177 9.89 13.47 -4.05
N LEU A 178 10.14 12.30 -4.60
CA LEU A 178 11.45 11.92 -5.11
C LEU A 178 11.77 12.66 -6.41
N SER A 179 13.01 13.03 -6.61
CA SER A 179 13.52 13.24 -7.95
C SER A 179 13.71 11.90 -8.66
N TYR A 180 13.83 11.90 -9.99
CA TYR A 180 14.15 10.71 -10.77
C TYR A 180 15.38 9.95 -10.25
N LYS A 181 16.45 10.68 -9.92
CA LYS A 181 17.68 10.08 -9.40
C LYS A 181 17.49 9.41 -8.04
N GLN A 182 16.76 10.08 -7.13
CA GLN A 182 16.46 9.54 -5.80
C GLN A 182 15.59 8.29 -5.87
N PHE A 183 14.59 8.26 -6.78
CA PHE A 183 13.75 7.09 -7.00
C PHE A 183 14.61 5.86 -7.35
N TRP A 184 15.47 5.97 -8.36
CA TRP A 184 16.28 4.84 -8.79
C TRP A 184 17.40 4.50 -7.82
N GLU A 185 17.96 5.49 -7.12
CA GLU A 185 18.94 5.22 -6.05
C GLU A 185 18.29 4.44 -4.90
N GLY A 186 17.10 4.84 -4.45
CA GLY A 186 16.38 4.11 -3.41
C GLY A 186 16.11 2.66 -3.80
N TYR A 187 15.71 2.41 -5.06
CA TYR A 187 15.51 1.05 -5.53
C TYR A 187 16.81 0.24 -5.67
N ARG A 188 17.92 0.85 -6.11
CA ARG A 188 19.22 0.15 -6.12
C ARG A 188 19.62 -0.30 -4.72
N ARG A 189 19.53 0.58 -3.73
CA ARG A 189 19.83 0.23 -2.34
C ARG A 189 18.94 -0.86 -1.79
N LEU A 190 17.63 -0.73 -2.01
CA LEU A 190 16.63 -1.68 -1.57
C LEU A 190 16.89 -3.09 -2.12
N LEU A 191 17.09 -3.19 -3.45
CA LEU A 191 17.22 -4.46 -4.16
C LEU A 191 18.58 -5.14 -3.92
N SER A 192 19.65 -4.37 -3.69
CA SER A 192 20.97 -4.91 -3.38
C SER A 192 21.09 -5.45 -1.95
N ALA A 193 20.27 -4.96 -1.02
CA ALA A 193 20.34 -5.31 0.39
C ALA A 193 19.50 -6.54 0.80
N GLY A 194 18.44 -6.84 0.03
CA GLY A 194 17.53 -7.94 0.35
C GLY A 194 17.06 -8.72 -0.88
N ARG A 195 16.27 -9.77 -0.65
CA ARG A 195 15.73 -10.62 -1.72
C ARG A 195 14.35 -10.17 -2.13
N LEU A 196 14.12 -9.93 -3.41
CA LEU A 196 12.86 -9.47 -3.96
C LEU A 196 11.82 -10.60 -3.98
N LEU A 197 10.75 -10.47 -3.23
CA LEU A 197 9.60 -11.38 -3.31
C LEU A 197 8.66 -10.99 -4.47
N SER A 198 8.32 -9.70 -4.57
CA SER A 198 7.47 -9.17 -5.65
C SER A 198 7.58 -7.66 -5.75
N SER A 199 7.26 -7.12 -6.92
CA SER A 199 7.05 -5.68 -7.11
C SER A 199 5.81 -5.45 -7.96
N SER A 200 4.88 -4.67 -7.44
CA SER A 200 3.73 -4.14 -8.20
C SER A 200 3.89 -2.65 -8.55
N GLU A 201 5.06 -2.04 -8.27
CA GLU A 201 5.40 -0.74 -8.83
C GLU A 201 5.67 -0.94 -10.34
N PRO A 202 4.82 -0.39 -11.23
CA PRO A 202 4.81 -0.81 -12.63
C PRO A 202 6.13 -0.60 -13.36
N ILE A 203 6.79 0.53 -13.11
CA ILE A 203 8.07 0.84 -13.79
C ILE A 203 9.18 -0.09 -13.29
N VAL A 204 9.25 -0.32 -11.99
CA VAL A 204 10.25 -1.21 -11.41
C VAL A 204 10.04 -2.65 -11.90
N ASN A 205 8.79 -3.14 -11.88
CA ASN A 205 8.45 -4.46 -12.41
C ASN A 205 8.90 -4.61 -13.88
N ALA A 206 8.66 -3.60 -14.71
CA ALA A 206 9.05 -3.63 -16.11
C ALA A 206 10.59 -3.60 -16.29
N MET A 207 11.31 -2.77 -15.55
CA MET A 207 12.77 -2.66 -15.65
C MET A 207 13.49 -3.92 -15.11
N LEU A 208 12.88 -4.63 -14.17
CA LEU A 208 13.39 -5.90 -13.66
C LEU A 208 13.04 -7.09 -14.59
N GLY A 209 12.23 -6.89 -15.62
CA GLY A 209 11.75 -7.96 -16.49
C GLY A 209 10.91 -9.00 -15.75
N LEU A 210 10.20 -8.62 -14.71
CA LEU A 210 9.31 -9.50 -13.96
C LEU A 210 7.98 -9.61 -14.71
N ASP A 211 7.67 -10.76 -15.27
CA ASP A 211 6.39 -11.03 -15.97
C ASP A 211 5.22 -11.27 -14.98
N THR A 212 5.31 -10.69 -13.77
CA THR A 212 4.31 -10.88 -12.72
C THR A 212 3.11 -9.94 -12.83
N LEU A 213 3.21 -8.88 -13.63
CA LEU A 213 2.15 -7.92 -13.87
C LEU A 213 1.77 -7.89 -15.36
N VAL A 214 0.47 -7.74 -15.62
CA VAL A 214 -0.06 -7.46 -16.95
C VAL A 214 -0.65 -6.04 -16.92
N GLY A 215 0.10 -5.08 -17.40
CA GLY A 215 -0.26 -3.66 -17.43
C GLY A 215 -0.37 -3.05 -16.02
N SER A 216 -1.08 -1.94 -15.89
CA SER A 216 -1.33 -1.30 -14.59
C SER A 216 -2.11 -2.24 -13.66
N PRO A 217 -1.67 -2.46 -12.41
CA PRO A 217 -2.37 -3.30 -11.44
C PRO A 217 -3.64 -2.65 -10.90
N CYS A 218 -3.81 -1.32 -11.09
CA CYS A 218 -4.88 -0.53 -10.47
C CYS A 218 -6.28 -1.04 -10.85
N GLY A 219 -7.06 -1.45 -9.86
CA GLY A 219 -8.43 -1.83 -10.03
C GLY A 219 -8.69 -2.98 -11.02
N ARG A 220 -7.79 -3.97 -11.14
CA ARG A 220 -8.03 -5.16 -11.96
C ARG A 220 -8.80 -6.25 -11.21
N HIS A 221 -8.39 -6.50 -9.95
CA HIS A 221 -8.96 -7.51 -9.07
C HIS A 221 -9.16 -6.96 -7.66
N SER A 222 -9.17 -5.65 -7.52
CA SER A 222 -9.23 -4.97 -6.22
C SER A 222 -10.04 -3.69 -6.28
N ILE A 223 -10.77 -3.44 -5.19
CA ILE A 223 -11.53 -2.21 -4.98
C ILE A 223 -11.07 -1.60 -3.66
N ARG A 224 -10.79 -0.31 -3.66
CA ARG A 224 -10.49 0.45 -2.46
C ARG A 224 -11.73 1.19 -1.97
N PHE A 225 -12.07 1.01 -0.70
CA PHE A 225 -13.11 1.77 -0.01
C PHE A 225 -12.47 2.82 0.91
N THR A 226 -12.92 4.05 0.80
CA THR A 226 -12.43 5.13 1.67
C THR A 226 -13.36 5.36 2.86
N PRO A 227 -12.89 5.96 3.97
CA PRO A 227 -13.76 6.32 5.09
C PRO A 227 -14.88 7.31 4.70
N ARG A 228 -14.72 8.01 3.56
CA ARG A 228 -15.71 8.93 2.97
C ARG A 228 -16.73 8.23 2.07
N ARG A 229 -16.79 6.89 2.09
CA ARG A 229 -17.72 6.07 1.28
C ARG A 229 -17.47 6.10 -0.23
N TYR A 230 -16.26 6.41 -0.68
CA TYR A 230 -15.91 6.29 -2.09
C TYR A 230 -15.28 4.94 -2.40
N LEU A 231 -15.58 4.43 -3.61
CA LEU A 231 -14.90 3.31 -4.23
C LEU A 231 -13.85 3.83 -5.20
N THR A 232 -12.63 3.33 -5.10
CA THR A 232 -11.52 3.80 -5.94
C THR A 232 -10.64 2.63 -6.42
N PRO A 233 -9.96 2.75 -7.56
CA PRO A 233 -9.02 1.73 -8.04
C PRO A 233 -7.74 1.65 -7.21
N CYS A 234 -7.40 2.72 -6.48
CA CYS A 234 -6.18 2.83 -5.69
C CYS A 234 -6.40 3.77 -4.51
N VAL A 235 -5.65 3.55 -3.42
CA VAL A 235 -5.70 4.40 -2.21
C VAL A 235 -5.37 5.88 -2.49
N TYR A 236 -4.57 6.16 -3.52
CA TYR A 236 -4.14 7.50 -3.91
C TYR A 236 -4.89 8.07 -5.12
N TRP A 237 -6.01 7.46 -5.53
CA TRP A 237 -6.75 7.93 -6.70
C TRP A 237 -7.30 9.35 -6.48
N PRO A 238 -6.96 10.34 -7.33
CA PRO A 238 -7.24 11.75 -7.04
C PRO A 238 -8.70 12.17 -7.24
N HIS A 239 -9.46 11.45 -8.07
CA HIS A 239 -10.80 11.85 -8.50
C HIS A 239 -11.80 10.70 -8.34
N PRO A 240 -12.21 10.39 -7.09
CA PRO A 240 -13.23 9.38 -6.84
C PRO A 240 -14.61 9.88 -7.31
N ASP A 241 -15.32 9.07 -8.09
CA ASP A 241 -16.66 9.37 -8.62
C ASP A 241 -17.72 8.33 -8.23
N LEU A 242 -17.30 7.13 -7.79
CA LEU A 242 -18.21 6.11 -7.29
C LEU A 242 -18.30 6.16 -5.77
N THR A 243 -19.53 6.09 -5.27
CA THR A 243 -19.82 5.99 -3.83
C THR A 243 -20.24 4.57 -3.44
N LEU A 244 -20.37 4.31 -2.14
CA LEU A 244 -20.79 3.01 -1.61
C LEU A 244 -22.15 2.57 -2.18
N ASP A 245 -23.01 3.53 -2.56
CA ASP A 245 -24.32 3.25 -3.16
C ASP A 245 -24.22 2.49 -4.49
N ALA A 246 -23.08 2.61 -5.20
CA ALA A 246 -22.82 1.84 -6.41
C ALA A 246 -22.91 0.32 -6.20
N LEU A 247 -22.70 -0.18 -4.99
CA LEU A 247 -22.85 -1.61 -4.68
C LEU A 247 -24.32 -2.09 -4.74
N GLU A 248 -25.28 -1.18 -4.68
CA GLU A 248 -26.71 -1.54 -4.81
C GLU A 248 -27.11 -1.72 -6.27
N GLU A 249 -26.43 -1.05 -7.19
CA GLU A 249 -26.78 -0.93 -8.59
C GLU A 249 -25.83 -1.69 -9.54
N MET A 250 -24.61 -1.98 -9.11
CA MET A 250 -23.53 -2.52 -9.95
C MET A 250 -22.94 -3.80 -9.37
N THR A 251 -22.60 -4.74 -10.23
CA THR A 251 -21.77 -5.91 -9.93
C THR A 251 -20.30 -5.52 -9.77
N ALA A 252 -19.47 -6.42 -9.22
CA ALA A 252 -18.02 -6.22 -9.12
C ALA A 252 -17.39 -5.97 -10.50
N GLU A 253 -17.81 -6.72 -11.52
CA GLU A 253 -17.35 -6.58 -12.90
C GLU A 253 -17.68 -5.20 -13.47
N GLU A 254 -18.90 -4.71 -13.27
CA GLU A 254 -19.33 -3.38 -13.73
C GLU A 254 -18.59 -2.24 -13.02
N ILE A 255 -18.35 -2.38 -11.70
CA ILE A 255 -17.51 -1.44 -10.95
C ILE A 255 -16.09 -1.40 -11.53
N LEU A 256 -15.46 -2.56 -11.72
CA LEU A 256 -14.10 -2.65 -12.26
C LEU A 256 -14.01 -2.22 -13.72
N ASP A 257 -15.11 -2.22 -14.47
CA ASP A 257 -15.19 -1.72 -15.85
C ASP A 257 -15.78 -0.30 -15.97
N SER A 258 -16.04 0.37 -14.86
CA SER A 258 -16.48 1.77 -14.84
C SER A 258 -15.42 2.71 -15.42
N GLU A 259 -15.83 3.93 -15.80
CA GLU A 259 -14.93 4.91 -16.39
C GLU A 259 -13.73 5.22 -15.50
N GLN A 260 -13.96 5.41 -14.20
CA GLN A 260 -12.92 5.67 -13.21
C GLN A 260 -11.86 4.56 -13.19
N PHE A 261 -12.27 3.30 -13.19
CA PHE A 261 -11.37 2.16 -13.17
C PHE A 261 -10.65 1.96 -14.52
N ARG A 262 -11.32 2.23 -15.64
CA ARG A 262 -10.68 2.27 -16.97
C ARG A 262 -9.62 3.35 -17.06
N ARG A 263 -9.89 4.56 -16.56
CA ARG A 263 -8.90 5.66 -16.49
C ARG A 263 -7.68 5.29 -15.66
N ALA A 264 -7.83 4.53 -14.58
CA ALA A 264 -6.70 4.05 -13.78
C ALA A 264 -5.82 3.02 -14.52
N ARG A 265 -6.32 2.43 -15.60
CA ARG A 265 -5.60 1.49 -16.48
C ARG A 265 -5.23 2.11 -17.83
N HIS A 266 -5.47 3.40 -18.00
CA HIS A 266 -5.14 4.12 -19.23
C HIS A 266 -3.64 4.08 -19.52
N VAL A 267 -3.29 3.68 -20.74
CA VAL A 267 -1.91 3.71 -21.23
C VAL A 267 -1.69 5.03 -21.96
N PRO A 268 -0.71 5.86 -21.54
CA PRO A 268 -0.39 7.12 -22.20
C PRO A 268 -0.05 6.91 -23.68
N ASP A 269 -0.40 7.89 -24.53
CA ASP A 269 -0.11 7.83 -25.96
C ASP A 269 1.40 7.64 -26.24
N ALA A 270 2.24 8.30 -25.47
CA ALA A 270 3.70 8.17 -25.56
C ALA A 270 4.24 6.78 -25.17
N CYS A 271 3.40 5.92 -24.59
CA CYS A 271 3.77 4.57 -24.15
C CYS A 271 3.21 3.46 -25.04
N GLN A 272 2.41 3.78 -26.07
CA GLN A 272 1.72 2.77 -26.92
C GLN A 272 2.69 1.80 -27.61
N ASP A 273 3.80 2.33 -28.13
CA ASP A 273 4.82 1.54 -28.85
C ASP A 273 5.99 1.09 -27.95
N CYS A 274 5.86 1.25 -26.64
CA CYS A 274 6.91 0.87 -25.70
C CYS A 274 7.00 -0.66 -25.56
N PRO A 275 8.21 -1.27 -25.64
CA PRO A 275 8.38 -2.71 -25.51
C PRO A 275 7.92 -3.24 -24.12
N HIS A 276 7.84 -2.41 -23.11
CA HIS A 276 7.41 -2.75 -21.76
C HIS A 276 5.94 -2.40 -21.45
N VAL A 277 5.18 -1.95 -22.45
CA VAL A 277 3.79 -1.49 -22.20
C VAL A 277 2.92 -2.58 -21.59
N ALA A 278 3.12 -3.83 -21.99
CA ALA A 278 2.34 -4.97 -21.50
C ALA A 278 2.53 -5.23 -20.00
N SER A 279 3.72 -4.99 -19.45
CA SER A 279 4.04 -5.19 -18.02
C SER A 279 3.96 -3.90 -17.19
N CYS A 280 4.17 -2.73 -17.82
CA CYS A 280 4.21 -1.43 -17.15
C CYS A 280 2.87 -0.67 -17.20
N GLY A 281 2.13 -0.73 -18.32
CA GLY A 281 0.89 0.03 -18.53
C GLY A 281 1.07 1.56 -18.45
N GLY A 282 2.29 2.07 -18.66
CA GLY A 282 2.61 3.50 -18.59
C GLY A 282 2.93 4.03 -17.18
N GLY A 283 3.20 3.14 -16.22
CA GLY A 283 3.56 3.51 -14.85
C GLY A 283 2.35 3.71 -13.91
N CYS A 284 2.58 4.33 -12.76
CA CYS A 284 1.55 4.54 -11.74
C CYS A 284 0.52 5.61 -12.18
N ALA A 285 -0.70 5.17 -12.48
CA ALA A 285 -1.78 6.05 -12.93
C ALA A 285 -2.18 7.10 -11.88
N SER A 286 -2.18 6.73 -10.59
CA SER A 286 -2.47 7.69 -9.51
C SER A 286 -1.42 8.80 -9.45
N ARG A 287 -0.13 8.45 -9.57
CA ARG A 287 0.95 9.44 -9.62
C ARG A 287 0.80 10.39 -10.80
N ARG A 288 0.51 9.86 -11.99
CA ARG A 288 0.25 10.66 -13.20
C ARG A 288 -0.94 11.61 -13.00
N GLY A 289 -2.06 11.09 -12.48
CA GLY A 289 -3.26 11.88 -12.21
C GLY A 289 -3.06 12.94 -11.14
N LEU A 290 -2.33 12.64 -10.06
CA LEU A 290 -1.96 13.61 -9.01
C LEU A 290 -1.06 14.73 -9.54
N LEU A 291 -0.24 14.44 -10.56
CA LEU A 291 0.61 15.43 -11.23
C LEU A 291 -0.11 16.17 -12.37
N GLY A 292 -1.39 15.91 -12.57
CA GLY A 292 -2.28 16.70 -13.42
C GLY A 292 -2.82 16.00 -14.65
N ASP A 293 -2.15 14.96 -15.20
CA ASP A 293 -2.63 14.29 -16.42
C ASP A 293 -2.26 12.81 -16.48
N VAL A 294 -3.27 11.95 -16.48
CA VAL A 294 -3.09 10.49 -16.62
C VAL A 294 -2.53 10.07 -17.99
N ASN A 295 -2.59 10.92 -19.01
CA ASN A 295 -2.03 10.66 -20.34
C ASN A 295 -0.54 11.01 -20.44
N GLN A 296 0.06 11.63 -19.43
CA GLN A 296 1.51 11.81 -19.38
C GLN A 296 2.19 10.50 -18.96
N PRO A 297 3.36 10.18 -19.51
CA PRO A 297 4.15 9.06 -19.01
C PRO A 297 4.62 9.33 -17.57
N ASP A 298 4.87 8.24 -16.84
CA ASP A 298 5.34 8.35 -15.45
C ASP A 298 6.70 9.08 -15.37
N ILE A 299 6.83 10.00 -14.44
CA ILE A 299 8.02 10.85 -14.25
C ILE A 299 9.29 10.07 -13.92
N TYR A 300 9.17 8.83 -13.43
CA TYR A 300 10.31 7.97 -13.11
C TYR A 300 10.66 6.99 -14.25
N CYS A 301 10.00 7.08 -15.40
CA CYS A 301 10.29 6.21 -16.52
C CYS A 301 11.65 6.54 -17.16
N PRO A 302 12.63 5.61 -17.19
CA PRO A 302 13.93 5.85 -17.81
C PRO A 302 13.83 5.97 -19.33
N LEU A 303 12.96 5.17 -19.98
CA LEU A 303 12.85 5.14 -21.43
C LEU A 303 12.36 6.47 -22.03
N VAL A 304 11.44 7.15 -21.34
CA VAL A 304 10.98 8.50 -21.75
C VAL A 304 12.11 9.52 -21.68
N ARG A 305 13.12 9.28 -20.86
CA ARG A 305 14.33 10.12 -20.74
C ARG A 305 15.44 9.71 -21.69
N GLY A 306 15.27 8.61 -22.43
CA GLY A 306 16.36 8.03 -23.23
C GLY A 306 17.49 7.45 -22.37
N GLU A 307 17.18 7.03 -21.15
CA GLU A 307 18.12 6.48 -20.18
C GLU A 307 17.90 4.97 -19.99
N THR A 308 18.93 4.28 -19.49
CA THR A 308 18.86 2.89 -19.02
C THR A 308 19.08 2.86 -17.52
N VAL A 309 18.43 1.93 -16.84
CA VAL A 309 18.61 1.68 -15.41
C VAL A 309 19.02 0.24 -15.24
N GLU A 310 20.17 0.03 -14.60
CA GLU A 310 20.63 -1.27 -14.18
C GLU A 310 20.28 -1.47 -12.70
N LEU A 311 19.70 -2.61 -12.39
CA LEU A 311 19.26 -3.01 -11.05
C LEU A 311 19.75 -4.43 -10.76
N ASP A 312 20.62 -4.55 -9.77
CA ASP A 312 21.03 -5.85 -9.24
C ASP A 312 19.99 -6.34 -8.23
N PHE A 313 19.50 -7.56 -8.42
CA PHE A 313 18.55 -8.15 -7.48
C PHE A 313 18.66 -9.67 -7.43
N THR A 314 18.16 -10.23 -6.33
CA THR A 314 18.02 -11.68 -6.14
C THR A 314 16.58 -11.97 -5.79
N LEU A 315 15.97 -12.96 -6.44
CA LEU A 315 14.61 -13.37 -6.12
C LEU A 315 14.55 -14.12 -4.79
N ALA A 316 13.54 -13.81 -4.02
CA ALA A 316 13.20 -14.55 -2.81
C ALA A 316 12.44 -15.84 -3.17
N PRO A 317 12.48 -16.88 -2.28
CA PRO A 317 11.55 -18.00 -2.39
C PRO A 317 10.10 -17.52 -2.20
N GLU A 318 9.17 -18.30 -2.73
CA GLU A 318 7.73 -18.04 -2.56
C GLU A 318 7.36 -17.93 -1.06
N LYS A 319 6.56 -16.93 -0.73
CA LYS A 319 5.98 -16.71 0.59
C LYS A 319 4.54 -16.24 0.47
N ASP A 320 3.65 -16.75 1.31
CA ASP A 320 2.23 -16.34 1.35
C ASP A 320 2.08 -15.02 2.13
N LEU A 321 2.31 -13.93 1.42
CA LEU A 321 2.09 -12.57 1.92
C LEU A 321 1.11 -11.83 1.01
N PRO A 322 0.30 -10.89 1.57
CA PRO A 322 -0.53 -10.01 0.76
C PRO A 322 0.33 -9.19 -0.19
N ARG A 323 0.18 -9.42 -1.50
CA ARG A 323 1.04 -8.80 -2.53
C ARG A 323 0.55 -7.41 -2.97
N GLY A 324 -0.30 -6.77 -2.17
CA GLY A 324 -0.82 -5.43 -2.40
C GLY A 324 -1.58 -5.30 -3.72
N SER A 325 -2.86 -5.10 -3.64
CA SER A 325 -3.73 -5.00 -4.82
C SER A 325 -4.25 -3.57 -5.03
N ASN A 326 -4.16 -2.74 -3.99
CA ASN A 326 -4.73 -1.39 -3.95
C ASN A 326 -3.67 -0.28 -3.83
N VAL A 327 -2.41 -0.65 -3.85
CA VAL A 327 -1.26 0.25 -3.80
C VAL A 327 -0.08 -0.43 -4.50
N CYS A 328 0.67 0.34 -5.27
CA CYS A 328 1.90 -0.16 -5.87
C CYS A 328 2.96 -0.31 -4.78
N THR A 329 3.53 -1.51 -4.66
CA THR A 329 4.44 -1.86 -3.57
C THR A 329 5.55 -2.80 -4.04
N THR A 330 6.67 -2.78 -3.34
CA THR A 330 7.77 -3.74 -3.50
C THR A 330 8.00 -4.45 -2.18
N ILE A 331 8.06 -5.79 -2.20
CA ILE A 331 8.23 -6.62 -1.00
C ILE A 331 9.59 -7.28 -1.05
N ILE A 332 10.35 -7.06 0.02
CA ILE A 332 11.69 -7.61 0.24
C ILE A 332 11.66 -8.57 1.42
N LEU A 333 12.28 -9.74 1.24
CA LEU A 333 12.64 -10.63 2.35
C LEU A 333 14.10 -10.35 2.70
N PRO A 334 14.39 -9.87 3.92
CA PRO A 334 15.72 -9.46 4.34
C PRO A 334 16.72 -10.61 4.46
#